data_e4008b412e28e5f456e958f4be41ecaa
#
_entry.id   e4008b412e28e5f456e958f4be41ecaa
#
_cell.length_a   1.000
_cell.length_b   1.000
_cell.length_c   1.000
_cell.angle_alpha   90.00
_cell.angle_beta   90.00
_cell.angle_gamma   90.00
#
_symmetry.space_group_name_H-M   'P 1'
#
loop_
_entity.id
_entity.type
_entity.pdbx_description
1 polymer ?
#
loop_
_entity_poly.entity_id
_entity_poly.type
_entity_poly.pdbx_seq_one_letter_code
_entity_poly.pdbx_strand_id
1 'polypeptide(L)'
;METNIVEVENFVQQSEERRGSAFTQEVKRYLERYPNTQYVDVLLTDLNGCFRGKRIPVSSLKKLEKGCYFPASVFAMDILGNVVEEAGLGQEMDEPDRTCVPVLGSLTPSAADPEFIGQMLLTMVDEDGAPFDVEPRNVLNRLWQQLRQRGLFPVVAVELEFYLLDRQRDAEGYLQPPCAPGTDDRNTQSQVYSVDNLNHFADVLNDIDELAQLQLIPADGAVAEASPGQFEINLYHTDNVLEACDDALALKRLVRLMAEKHKMHATFMAKPYEEHAGSGMHIHISMQNNRGENVLSDAEGEDSPLLKKMLAGMIDLMPSSMALLAPNVNSYRRFQPGMYVPTQASWGHNNRTVALRIPCGDRHNHRVEYRVAGADANPYLVMAAIFAGILHGLDNELPLQEEVEGNGLEQEGLPFPIRQSDALGEFIENDHLRRYLGERFCHVYHACKNDELLQFERLITETEIEWMLKNS
;
A
#
# COMPACT_ATOMS: atom_id res chain seq x y z
N MET A 1 -15.34 -27.91 -32.44
CA MET A 1 -14.13 -27.27 -31.90
C MET A 1 -13.81 -25.96 -32.62
N GLU A 2 -13.90 -25.87 -33.93
CA GLU A 2 -13.63 -24.63 -34.69
C GLU A 2 -14.60 -23.46 -34.38
N THR A 3 -15.87 -23.74 -34.12
CA THR A 3 -16.90 -22.69 -33.81
C THR A 3 -16.62 -21.95 -32.49
N ASN A 4 -16.09 -22.64 -31.47
CA ASN A 4 -15.74 -22.03 -30.18
C ASN A 4 -14.49 -21.11 -30.25
N ILE A 5 -13.55 -21.42 -31.12
CA ILE A 5 -12.33 -20.62 -31.28
C ILE A 5 -12.67 -19.27 -31.94
N VAL A 6 -13.48 -19.27 -33.00
CA VAL A 6 -13.91 -18.06 -33.71
C VAL A 6 -14.76 -17.14 -32.80
N GLU A 7 -15.61 -17.71 -31.92
CA GLU A 7 -16.38 -16.90 -30.97
C GLU A 7 -15.51 -16.26 -29.89
N VAL A 8 -14.49 -16.98 -29.39
CA VAL A 8 -13.51 -16.44 -28.43
C VAL A 8 -12.63 -15.36 -29.08
N GLU A 9 -12.13 -15.58 -30.29
CA GLU A 9 -11.34 -14.58 -31.03
C GLU A 9 -12.17 -13.30 -31.30
N ASN A 10 -13.42 -13.45 -31.71
CA ASN A 10 -14.33 -12.30 -31.91
C ASN A 10 -14.62 -11.54 -30.60
N PHE A 11 -14.78 -12.26 -29.49
CA PHE A 11 -14.99 -11.63 -28.17
C PHE A 11 -13.75 -10.85 -27.71
N VAL A 12 -12.56 -11.43 -27.85
CA VAL A 12 -11.27 -10.79 -27.52
C VAL A 12 -11.09 -9.53 -28.37
N GLN A 13 -11.25 -9.63 -29.69
CA GLN A 13 -11.12 -8.48 -30.60
C GLN A 13 -12.12 -7.36 -30.28
N GLN A 14 -13.39 -7.69 -29.99
CA GLN A 14 -14.38 -6.68 -29.57
C GLN A 14 -14.05 -6.03 -28.22
N SER A 15 -13.44 -6.77 -27.29
CA SER A 15 -13.00 -6.22 -25.98
C SER A 15 -11.83 -5.27 -26.14
N GLU A 16 -10.87 -5.60 -27.01
CA GLU A 16 -9.72 -4.74 -27.34
C GLU A 16 -10.19 -3.44 -28.06
N GLU A 17 -11.09 -3.54 -29.03
CA GLU A 17 -11.66 -2.37 -29.73
C GLU A 17 -12.41 -1.45 -28.76
N ARG A 18 -13.19 -1.99 -27.82
CA ARG A 18 -13.87 -1.21 -26.77
C ARG A 18 -12.88 -0.53 -25.84
N ARG A 19 -11.82 -1.24 -25.43
CA ARG A 19 -10.76 -0.69 -24.58
C ARG A 19 -10.01 0.43 -25.30
N GLY A 20 -9.63 0.25 -26.55
CA GLY A 20 -8.98 1.27 -27.38
C GLY A 20 -9.85 2.51 -27.56
N SER A 21 -11.16 2.34 -27.77
CA SER A 21 -12.10 3.46 -27.83
C SER A 21 -12.19 4.22 -26.50
N ALA A 22 -12.21 3.52 -25.35
CA ALA A 22 -12.26 4.15 -24.03
C ALA A 22 -10.98 4.93 -23.74
N PHE A 23 -9.81 4.35 -24.01
CA PHE A 23 -8.51 5.01 -23.88
C PHE A 23 -8.42 6.28 -24.74
N THR A 24 -8.80 6.19 -26.03
CA THR A 24 -8.79 7.33 -26.93
C THR A 24 -9.70 8.47 -26.43
N GLN A 25 -10.86 8.13 -25.85
CA GLN A 25 -11.77 9.13 -25.26
C GLN A 25 -11.18 9.75 -23.98
N GLU A 26 -10.51 8.97 -23.14
CA GLU A 26 -9.81 9.47 -21.94
C GLU A 26 -8.72 10.47 -22.32
N VAL A 27 -7.83 10.09 -23.25
CA VAL A 27 -6.76 10.96 -23.76
C VAL A 27 -7.33 12.25 -24.34
N LYS A 28 -8.42 12.17 -25.13
CA LYS A 28 -9.04 13.35 -25.71
C LYS A 28 -9.56 14.30 -24.64
N ARG A 29 -10.35 13.79 -23.67
CA ARG A 29 -10.91 14.59 -22.56
C ARG A 29 -9.80 15.22 -21.71
N TYR A 30 -8.73 14.46 -21.45
CA TYR A 30 -7.59 14.96 -20.71
C TYR A 30 -6.91 16.15 -21.42
N LEU A 31 -6.60 16.02 -22.71
CA LEU A 31 -5.92 17.06 -23.48
C LEU A 31 -6.82 18.29 -23.74
N GLU A 32 -8.16 18.12 -23.80
CA GLU A 32 -9.09 19.24 -23.83
C GLU A 32 -9.08 20.04 -22.52
N ARG A 33 -8.93 19.37 -21.38
CA ARG A 33 -8.89 20.00 -20.06
C ARG A 33 -7.51 20.58 -19.72
N TYR A 34 -6.42 19.91 -20.17
CA TYR A 34 -5.03 20.26 -19.88
C TYR A 34 -4.23 20.44 -21.20
N PRO A 35 -4.51 21.47 -21.98
CA PRO A 35 -3.94 21.65 -23.33
C PRO A 35 -2.44 21.97 -23.34
N ASN A 36 -1.88 22.41 -22.21
CA ASN A 36 -0.45 22.75 -22.08
C ASN A 36 0.44 21.51 -21.81
N THR A 37 -0.16 20.34 -21.60
CA THR A 37 0.61 19.11 -21.31
C THR A 37 1.60 18.81 -22.45
N GLN A 38 2.85 18.70 -22.12
CA GLN A 38 3.95 18.38 -23.04
C GLN A 38 4.44 16.93 -22.90
N TYR A 39 4.41 16.42 -21.68
CA TYR A 39 4.90 15.08 -21.35
C TYR A 39 3.88 14.32 -20.51
N VAL A 40 4.02 12.99 -20.53
CA VAL A 40 3.26 12.09 -19.65
C VAL A 40 4.23 11.10 -19.02
N ASP A 41 4.22 11.02 -17.69
CA ASP A 41 4.90 9.97 -16.94
C ASP A 41 4.03 8.72 -16.95
N VAL A 42 4.52 7.64 -17.55
CA VAL A 42 3.85 6.34 -17.54
C VAL A 42 4.49 5.49 -16.46
N LEU A 43 3.68 5.00 -15.52
CA LEU A 43 4.12 4.52 -14.21
C LEU A 43 3.66 3.08 -13.95
N LEU A 44 4.59 2.23 -13.52
CA LEU A 44 4.36 0.92 -12.91
C LEU A 44 4.68 1.01 -11.41
N THR A 45 4.09 0.14 -10.60
CA THR A 45 4.41 0.05 -9.17
C THR A 45 5.20 -1.21 -8.89
N ASP A 46 6.42 -1.08 -8.38
CA ASP A 46 7.26 -2.22 -8.00
C ASP A 46 6.80 -2.90 -6.69
N LEU A 47 7.53 -3.93 -6.24
CA LEU A 47 7.22 -4.67 -5.01
C LEU A 47 7.26 -3.78 -3.75
N ASN A 48 8.09 -2.73 -3.76
CA ASN A 48 8.25 -1.80 -2.65
C ASN A 48 7.22 -0.66 -2.63
N GLY A 49 6.26 -0.65 -3.58
CA GLY A 49 5.29 0.44 -3.72
C GLY A 49 5.91 1.72 -4.28
N CYS A 50 7.05 1.61 -4.98
CA CYS A 50 7.70 2.72 -5.66
C CYS A 50 7.25 2.77 -7.12
N PHE A 51 6.98 3.98 -7.62
CA PHE A 51 6.71 4.16 -9.04
C PHE A 51 7.99 4.06 -9.86
N ARG A 52 7.96 3.18 -10.86
CA ARG A 52 8.94 3.01 -11.92
C ARG A 52 8.31 3.42 -13.23
N GLY A 53 9.05 4.03 -14.15
CA GLY A 53 8.38 4.48 -15.36
C GLY A 53 9.26 5.20 -16.36
N LYS A 54 8.60 5.76 -17.35
CA LYS A 54 9.22 6.54 -18.44
C LYS A 54 8.44 7.84 -18.63
N ARG A 55 9.14 8.90 -18.98
CA ARG A 55 8.53 10.13 -19.44
C ARG A 55 8.45 10.11 -20.97
N ILE A 56 7.25 10.20 -21.52
CA ILE A 56 7.02 10.23 -22.96
C ILE A 56 6.46 11.59 -23.40
N PRO A 57 6.76 12.07 -24.60
CA PRO A 57 6.11 13.26 -25.13
C PRO A 57 4.63 13.00 -25.38
N VAL A 58 3.78 13.99 -25.15
CA VAL A 58 2.32 13.88 -25.33
C VAL A 58 1.93 13.37 -26.73
N SER A 59 2.73 13.70 -27.76
CA SER A 59 2.53 13.21 -29.13
C SER A 59 2.61 11.68 -29.26
N SER A 60 3.26 11.01 -28.31
CA SER A 60 3.37 9.54 -28.25
C SER A 60 2.28 8.88 -27.39
N LEU A 61 1.48 9.67 -26.67
CA LEU A 61 0.48 9.14 -25.74
C LEU A 61 -0.51 8.19 -26.41
N LYS A 62 -0.99 8.52 -27.62
CA LYS A 62 -1.90 7.65 -28.38
C LYS A 62 -1.34 6.28 -28.71
N LYS A 63 0.00 6.13 -28.77
CA LYS A 63 0.64 4.84 -29.05
C LYS A 63 0.49 3.85 -27.89
N LEU A 64 0.25 4.33 -26.66
CA LEU A 64 -0.02 3.51 -25.49
C LEU A 64 -1.28 2.67 -25.59
N GLU A 65 -2.18 2.97 -26.53
CA GLU A 65 -3.33 2.09 -26.83
C GLU A 65 -2.89 0.64 -27.08
N LYS A 66 -1.71 0.47 -27.69
CA LYS A 66 -1.08 -0.84 -27.95
C LYS A 66 -0.12 -1.27 -26.82
N GLY A 67 -0.04 -0.48 -25.75
CA GLY A 67 0.92 -0.67 -24.68
C GLY A 67 2.32 -0.12 -24.99
N CYS A 68 3.20 -0.28 -24.01
CA CYS A 68 4.64 -0.05 -24.12
C CYS A 68 5.38 -1.20 -23.43
N TYR A 69 6.70 -1.21 -23.49
CA TYR A 69 7.49 -2.32 -22.99
C TYR A 69 8.33 -1.92 -21.79
N PHE A 70 8.38 -2.82 -20.80
CA PHE A 70 9.28 -2.79 -19.66
C PHE A 70 9.83 -4.19 -19.42
N PRO A 71 11.08 -4.34 -18.92
CA PRO A 71 11.59 -5.63 -18.53
C PRO A 71 10.81 -6.16 -17.31
N ALA A 72 10.60 -7.48 -17.26
CA ALA A 72 9.93 -8.12 -16.13
C ALA A 72 10.69 -7.93 -14.80
N SER A 73 12.01 -7.70 -14.88
CA SER A 73 12.91 -7.43 -13.76
C SER A 73 12.53 -6.18 -12.93
N VAL A 74 11.65 -5.30 -13.46
CA VAL A 74 11.10 -4.19 -12.68
C VAL A 74 10.41 -4.67 -11.38
N PHE A 75 9.90 -5.91 -11.38
CA PHE A 75 9.32 -6.55 -10.19
C PHE A 75 10.32 -7.43 -9.41
N ALA A 76 11.59 -7.39 -9.76
CA ALA A 76 12.66 -8.07 -9.03
C ALA A 76 13.70 -7.07 -8.49
N MET A 77 13.28 -5.84 -8.24
CA MET A 77 14.16 -4.81 -7.72
C MET A 77 14.10 -4.75 -6.19
N ASP A 78 15.29 -4.60 -5.57
CA ASP A 78 15.43 -4.23 -4.17
C ASP A 78 14.96 -2.79 -3.92
N ILE A 79 14.94 -2.36 -2.65
CA ILE A 79 14.52 -1.00 -2.26
C ILE A 79 15.43 0.09 -2.84
N LEU A 80 16.67 -0.23 -3.22
CA LEU A 80 17.63 0.68 -3.85
C LEU A 80 17.45 0.74 -5.36
N GLY A 81 16.67 -0.17 -5.95
CA GLY A 81 16.41 -0.27 -7.38
C GLY A 81 17.38 -1.16 -8.15
N ASN A 82 18.14 -2.01 -7.45
CA ASN A 82 18.98 -3.02 -8.08
C ASN A 82 18.17 -4.28 -8.39
N VAL A 83 18.43 -4.93 -9.50
CA VAL A 83 17.79 -6.21 -9.85
C VAL A 83 18.40 -7.33 -9.00
N VAL A 84 17.54 -8.12 -8.36
CA VAL A 84 17.91 -9.29 -7.56
C VAL A 84 17.81 -10.52 -8.46
N GLU A 85 18.95 -11.12 -8.83
CA GLU A 85 19.00 -12.24 -9.77
C GLU A 85 18.30 -13.49 -9.22
N GLU A 86 18.39 -13.75 -7.92
CA GLU A 86 17.74 -14.87 -7.23
C GLU A 86 16.21 -14.86 -7.35
N ALA A 87 15.63 -13.71 -7.71
CA ALA A 87 14.21 -13.60 -8.02
C ALA A 87 13.82 -14.27 -9.35
N GLY A 88 14.78 -14.59 -10.21
CA GLY A 88 14.54 -15.30 -11.46
C GLY A 88 13.81 -14.49 -12.54
N LEU A 89 13.98 -13.17 -12.55
CA LEU A 89 13.44 -12.25 -13.56
C LEU A 89 14.51 -11.36 -14.20
N GLY A 90 15.77 -11.53 -13.83
CA GLY A 90 16.91 -10.74 -14.27
C GLY A 90 17.64 -11.32 -15.47
N GLN A 91 18.95 -11.00 -15.57
CA GLN A 91 19.80 -11.33 -16.72
C GLN A 91 19.95 -12.84 -16.95
N GLU A 92 19.93 -13.67 -15.90
CA GLU A 92 20.00 -15.12 -16.02
C GLU A 92 18.84 -15.73 -16.81
N MET A 93 17.72 -15.00 -16.94
CA MET A 93 16.53 -15.37 -17.71
C MET A 93 16.38 -14.49 -18.96
N ASP A 94 17.47 -13.94 -19.51
CA ASP A 94 17.51 -13.06 -20.68
C ASP A 94 16.73 -11.73 -20.49
N GLU A 95 16.24 -11.43 -19.30
CA GLU A 95 15.52 -10.18 -18.90
C GLU A 95 14.48 -9.72 -19.94
N PRO A 96 13.49 -10.56 -20.29
CA PRO A 96 12.60 -10.27 -21.40
C PRO A 96 11.66 -9.10 -21.10
N ASP A 97 11.48 -8.24 -22.12
CA ASP A 97 10.45 -7.21 -22.08
C ASP A 97 9.04 -7.82 -22.08
N ARG A 98 8.16 -7.19 -21.29
CA ARG A 98 6.72 -7.50 -21.26
C ARG A 98 5.92 -6.28 -21.67
N THR A 99 4.75 -6.52 -22.23
CA THR A 99 3.81 -5.46 -22.59
C THR A 99 3.15 -4.87 -21.34
N CYS A 100 3.18 -3.55 -21.25
CA CYS A 100 2.47 -2.80 -20.21
C CYS A 100 1.37 -1.97 -20.86
N VAL A 101 0.15 -2.14 -20.37
CA VAL A 101 -1.04 -1.49 -20.92
C VAL A 101 -1.58 -0.43 -19.96
N PRO A 102 -2.21 0.65 -20.47
CA PRO A 102 -2.77 1.69 -19.63
C PRO A 102 -3.84 1.18 -18.68
N VAL A 103 -3.81 1.67 -17.44
CA VAL A 103 -4.94 1.58 -16.49
C VAL A 103 -5.89 2.71 -16.83
N LEU A 104 -7.08 2.35 -17.34
CA LEU A 104 -8.09 3.33 -17.73
C LEU A 104 -8.61 4.12 -16.51
N GLY A 105 -8.77 5.42 -16.67
CA GLY A 105 -9.20 6.33 -15.60
C GLY A 105 -8.04 6.94 -14.81
N SER A 106 -6.78 6.49 -15.04
CA SER A 106 -5.61 6.95 -14.27
C SER A 106 -4.86 8.14 -14.87
N LEU A 107 -5.27 8.65 -16.02
CA LEU A 107 -4.60 9.78 -16.67
C LEU A 107 -4.98 11.10 -15.98
N THR A 108 -4.06 11.63 -15.20
CA THR A 108 -4.22 12.85 -14.40
C THR A 108 -3.01 13.77 -14.54
N PRO A 109 -3.10 15.07 -14.15
CA PRO A 109 -1.93 15.93 -14.04
C PRO A 109 -0.93 15.38 -13.01
N SER A 110 0.37 15.50 -13.28
CA SER A 110 1.42 15.09 -12.36
C SER A 110 1.62 16.15 -11.26
N ALA A 111 1.73 15.73 -10.00
CA ALA A 111 2.04 16.63 -8.89
C ALA A 111 3.43 17.31 -9.02
N ALA A 112 4.32 16.78 -9.86
CA ALA A 112 5.64 17.37 -10.09
C ALA A 112 5.55 18.68 -10.89
N ASP A 113 4.64 18.75 -11.86
CA ASP A 113 4.39 19.94 -12.70
C ASP A 113 3.00 19.74 -13.38
N PRO A 114 1.92 20.13 -12.73
CA PRO A 114 0.58 19.80 -13.20
C PRO A 114 0.16 20.56 -14.47
N GLU A 115 0.87 21.63 -14.84
CA GLU A 115 0.60 22.38 -16.07
C GLU A 115 1.16 21.67 -17.31
N PHE A 116 2.37 21.12 -17.20
CA PHE A 116 3.09 20.59 -18.37
C PHE A 116 3.26 19.08 -18.39
N ILE A 117 3.02 18.39 -17.25
CA ILE A 117 3.23 16.95 -17.13
C ILE A 117 1.96 16.26 -16.69
N GLY A 118 1.53 15.25 -17.45
CA GLY A 118 0.54 14.27 -17.05
C GLY A 118 1.19 13.03 -16.42
N GLN A 119 0.39 12.19 -15.77
CA GLN A 119 0.80 10.86 -15.32
C GLN A 119 -0.28 9.85 -15.64
N MET A 120 0.13 8.60 -15.88
CA MET A 120 -0.78 7.49 -16.19
C MET A 120 -0.22 6.20 -15.64
N LEU A 121 -1.05 5.41 -14.96
CA LEU A 121 -0.67 4.09 -14.49
C LEU A 121 -0.70 3.07 -15.63
N LEU A 122 0.23 2.13 -15.54
CA LEU A 122 0.30 0.96 -16.40
C LEU A 122 0.16 -0.31 -15.57
N THR A 123 -0.25 -1.38 -16.20
CA THR A 123 -0.19 -2.75 -15.66
C THR A 123 0.44 -3.68 -16.69
N MET A 124 1.24 -4.62 -16.20
CA MET A 124 1.97 -5.57 -17.07
C MET A 124 1.11 -6.79 -17.40
N VAL A 125 1.23 -7.23 -18.63
CA VAL A 125 0.64 -8.48 -19.11
C VAL A 125 1.72 -9.42 -19.58
N ASP A 126 1.47 -10.72 -19.45
CA ASP A 126 2.37 -11.79 -19.95
C ASP A 126 2.21 -11.96 -21.46
N GLU A 127 2.97 -12.87 -22.07
CA GLU A 127 3.03 -13.11 -23.53
C GLU A 127 1.69 -13.53 -24.13
N ASP A 128 0.86 -14.23 -23.34
CA ASP A 128 -0.51 -14.64 -23.73
C ASP A 128 -1.57 -13.56 -23.47
N GLY A 129 -1.17 -12.39 -22.97
CA GLY A 129 -2.07 -11.29 -22.62
C GLY A 129 -2.72 -11.43 -21.24
N ALA A 130 -2.41 -12.48 -20.48
CA ALA A 130 -2.87 -12.60 -19.09
C ALA A 130 -2.19 -11.55 -18.19
N PRO A 131 -2.83 -11.12 -17.08
CA PRO A 131 -2.17 -10.26 -16.12
C PRO A 131 -0.88 -10.90 -15.58
N PHE A 132 0.22 -10.14 -15.56
CA PHE A 132 1.50 -10.64 -15.07
C PHE A 132 1.39 -10.97 -13.57
N ASP A 133 1.64 -12.20 -13.20
CA ASP A 133 1.26 -12.80 -11.92
C ASP A 133 2.11 -12.33 -10.73
N VAL A 134 3.25 -11.68 -10.96
CA VAL A 134 4.15 -11.12 -9.95
C VAL A 134 3.84 -9.66 -9.62
N GLU A 135 3.20 -8.93 -10.52
CA GLU A 135 2.84 -7.53 -10.27
C GLU A 135 1.90 -7.39 -9.07
N PRO A 136 2.21 -6.57 -8.04
CA PRO A 136 1.40 -6.42 -6.84
C PRO A 136 -0.08 -6.10 -7.11
N ARG A 137 -0.33 -5.23 -8.10
CA ARG A 137 -1.69 -4.85 -8.52
C ARG A 137 -2.46 -6.04 -9.08
N ASN A 138 -1.81 -6.90 -9.84
CA ASN A 138 -2.41 -8.10 -10.42
C ASN A 138 -2.61 -9.21 -9.38
N VAL A 139 -1.70 -9.34 -8.39
CA VAL A 139 -1.88 -10.24 -7.24
C VAL A 139 -3.16 -9.87 -6.48
N LEU A 140 -3.33 -8.59 -6.13
CA LEU A 140 -4.55 -8.11 -5.47
C LEU A 140 -5.80 -8.33 -6.34
N ASN A 141 -5.74 -7.98 -7.63
CA ASN A 141 -6.88 -8.14 -8.54
C ASN A 141 -7.37 -9.60 -8.58
N ARG A 142 -6.47 -10.57 -8.61
CA ARG A 142 -6.81 -12.00 -8.60
C ARG A 142 -7.61 -12.39 -7.36
N LEU A 143 -7.23 -11.91 -6.17
CA LEU A 143 -7.94 -12.18 -4.92
C LEU A 143 -9.28 -11.45 -4.87
N TRP A 144 -9.32 -10.20 -5.32
CA TRP A 144 -10.55 -9.42 -5.41
C TRP A 144 -11.58 -10.10 -6.32
N GLN A 145 -11.17 -10.62 -7.50
CA GLN A 145 -12.06 -11.36 -8.38
C GLN A 145 -12.59 -12.65 -7.72
N GLN A 146 -11.82 -13.33 -6.88
CA GLN A 146 -12.30 -14.50 -6.13
C GLN A 146 -13.40 -14.13 -5.12
N LEU A 147 -13.30 -13.00 -4.44
CA LEU A 147 -14.37 -12.49 -3.57
C LEU A 147 -15.63 -12.14 -4.37
N ARG A 148 -15.47 -11.42 -5.48
CA ARG A 148 -16.58 -11.06 -6.36
C ARG A 148 -17.32 -12.26 -6.94
N GLN A 149 -16.61 -13.32 -7.33
CA GLN A 149 -17.20 -14.57 -7.78
C GLN A 149 -18.05 -15.26 -6.70
N ARG A 150 -17.78 -14.98 -5.43
CA ARG A 150 -18.59 -15.45 -4.27
C ARG A 150 -19.75 -14.51 -3.93
N GLY A 151 -19.96 -13.44 -4.72
CA GLY A 151 -20.97 -12.42 -4.46
C GLY A 151 -20.63 -11.49 -3.29
N LEU A 152 -19.34 -11.36 -2.97
CA LEU A 152 -18.81 -10.50 -1.94
C LEU A 152 -18.06 -9.32 -2.56
N PHE A 153 -18.45 -8.11 -2.19
CA PHE A 153 -17.96 -6.86 -2.76
C PHE A 153 -17.34 -6.02 -1.62
N PRO A 154 -16.00 -6.06 -1.46
CA PRO A 154 -15.32 -5.25 -0.46
C PRO A 154 -15.50 -3.76 -0.75
N VAL A 155 -15.71 -2.97 0.31
CA VAL A 155 -15.59 -1.50 0.29
C VAL A 155 -14.49 -1.16 1.26
N VAL A 156 -13.47 -0.41 0.79
CA VAL A 156 -12.23 -0.19 1.52
C VAL A 156 -11.90 1.28 1.63
N ALA A 157 -11.20 1.66 2.71
CA ALA A 157 -10.58 2.95 2.88
C ALA A 157 -9.16 2.77 3.42
N VAL A 158 -8.28 3.72 3.12
CA VAL A 158 -6.87 3.70 3.54
C VAL A 158 -6.61 4.96 4.37
N GLU A 159 -6.01 4.79 5.54
CA GLU A 159 -5.46 5.86 6.38
C GLU A 159 -3.94 5.81 6.30
N LEU A 160 -3.27 6.93 6.03
CA LEU A 160 -1.83 7.00 5.84
C LEU A 160 -1.20 8.00 6.80
N GLU A 161 -0.37 7.50 7.71
CA GLU A 161 0.47 8.30 8.58
C GLU A 161 1.83 8.57 7.93
N PHE A 162 2.36 9.77 8.16
CA PHE A 162 3.68 10.18 7.67
C PHE A 162 4.30 11.25 8.56
N TYR A 163 5.62 11.43 8.40
CA TYR A 163 6.35 12.53 9.02
C TYR A 163 6.81 13.54 7.99
N LEU A 164 6.65 14.81 8.31
CA LEU A 164 7.42 15.90 7.73
C LEU A 164 8.73 16.06 8.53
N LEU A 165 9.83 16.24 7.83
CA LEU A 165 11.17 16.32 8.39
C LEU A 165 11.87 17.57 7.88
N ASP A 166 12.75 18.14 8.72
CA ASP A 166 13.72 19.14 8.24
C ASP A 166 14.68 18.50 7.22
N ARG A 167 15.11 19.28 6.24
CA ARG A 167 16.16 18.87 5.30
C ARG A 167 17.52 18.70 5.97
N GLN A 168 17.76 19.46 7.01
CA GLN A 168 18.99 19.39 7.77
C GLN A 168 18.83 18.44 8.95
N ARG A 169 19.87 17.70 9.21
CA ARG A 169 20.01 16.91 10.43
C ARG A 169 20.51 17.82 11.55
N ASP A 170 20.33 17.39 12.80
CA ASP A 170 20.92 18.09 13.94
C ASP A 170 22.45 17.97 13.97
N ALA A 171 23.10 18.54 14.98
CA ALA A 171 24.54 18.55 15.11
C ALA A 171 25.14 17.14 15.32
N GLU A 172 24.34 16.24 15.85
CA GLU A 172 24.66 14.83 16.12
C GLU A 172 24.33 13.91 14.91
N GLY A 173 23.72 14.46 13.86
CA GLY A 173 23.36 13.75 12.63
C GLY A 173 21.99 13.09 12.63
N TYR A 174 21.15 13.33 13.64
CA TYR A 174 19.80 12.76 13.73
C TYR A 174 18.78 13.55 12.88
N LEU A 175 17.72 12.84 12.51
CA LEU A 175 16.56 13.47 11.89
C LEU A 175 15.90 14.41 12.91
N GLN A 176 15.34 15.51 12.42
CA GLN A 176 14.62 16.44 13.27
C GLN A 176 13.31 16.92 12.65
N PRO A 177 12.30 17.23 13.49
CA PRO A 177 11.05 17.82 13.01
C PRO A 177 11.31 19.11 12.24
N PRO A 178 10.46 19.48 11.27
CA PRO A 178 10.65 20.69 10.50
C PRO A 178 10.28 21.93 11.34
N CYS A 179 10.80 23.09 10.94
CA CYS A 179 10.24 24.36 11.37
C CYS A 179 8.92 24.62 10.65
N ALA A 180 8.00 25.31 11.30
CA ALA A 180 6.79 25.78 10.63
C ALA A 180 7.16 26.70 9.45
N PRO A 181 6.51 26.60 8.28
CA PRO A 181 6.83 27.37 7.10
C PRO A 181 6.94 28.87 7.38
N GLY A 182 8.06 29.46 6.96
CA GLY A 182 8.32 30.90 7.14
C GLY A 182 8.76 31.33 8.55
N THR A 183 9.03 30.41 9.45
CA THR A 183 9.48 30.65 10.82
C THR A 183 10.77 29.88 11.12
N ASP A 184 11.44 30.24 12.24
CA ASP A 184 12.52 29.45 12.83
C ASP A 184 12.04 28.58 13.99
N ASP A 185 10.70 28.53 14.23
CA ASP A 185 10.10 27.75 15.31
C ASP A 185 10.01 26.27 14.92
N ARG A 186 10.80 25.46 15.59
CA ARG A 186 10.77 24.00 15.46
C ARG A 186 9.75 23.42 16.44
N ASN A 187 8.78 22.71 15.91
CA ASN A 187 7.84 21.98 16.75
C ASN A 187 8.51 20.75 17.36
N THR A 188 8.76 20.78 18.67
CA THR A 188 9.38 19.69 19.44
C THR A 188 8.42 18.99 20.39
N GLN A 189 7.15 19.43 20.44
CA GLN A 189 6.13 18.88 21.35
C GLN A 189 5.12 18.04 20.57
N SER A 190 4.78 16.89 21.15
CA SER A 190 3.70 16.04 20.65
C SER A 190 2.35 16.55 21.15
N GLN A 191 1.42 16.75 20.23
CA GLN A 191 0.04 17.15 20.54
C GLN A 191 -0.93 16.47 19.58
N VAL A 192 -1.39 15.28 19.95
CA VAL A 192 -2.42 14.56 19.18
C VAL A 192 -3.65 15.44 18.98
N TYR A 193 -4.19 15.46 17.77
CA TYR A 193 -5.36 16.24 17.37
C TYR A 193 -5.20 17.76 17.51
N SER A 194 -3.97 18.27 17.53
CA SER A 194 -3.71 19.71 17.63
C SER A 194 -4.12 20.45 16.36
N VAL A 195 -5.15 21.26 16.44
CA VAL A 195 -5.56 22.17 15.35
C VAL A 195 -4.50 23.26 15.11
N ASP A 196 -3.77 23.67 16.14
CA ASP A 196 -2.69 24.64 15.99
C ASP A 196 -1.53 24.09 15.17
N ASN A 197 -1.20 22.78 15.31
CA ASN A 197 -0.21 22.12 14.46
C ASN A 197 -0.67 22.06 13.00
N LEU A 198 -1.95 21.81 12.74
CA LEU A 198 -2.51 21.87 11.39
C LEU A 198 -2.37 23.29 10.80
N ASN A 199 -2.64 24.31 11.60
CA ASN A 199 -2.48 25.72 11.18
C ASN A 199 -1.03 26.10 10.91
N HIS A 200 -0.08 25.58 11.69
CA HIS A 200 1.36 25.83 11.49
C HIS A 200 1.87 25.27 10.18
N PHE A 201 1.31 24.16 9.71
CA PHE A 201 1.68 23.49 8.45
C PHE A 201 0.62 23.64 7.35
N ALA A 202 -0.30 24.63 7.50
CA ALA A 202 -1.42 24.81 6.59
C ALA A 202 -0.98 24.97 5.13
N ASP A 203 0.11 25.68 4.83
CA ASP A 203 0.58 25.88 3.47
C ASP A 203 0.92 24.55 2.78
N VAL A 204 1.58 23.63 3.48
CA VAL A 204 1.93 22.30 2.95
C VAL A 204 0.68 21.44 2.80
N LEU A 205 -0.17 21.41 3.84
CA LEU A 205 -1.37 20.58 3.88
C LEU A 205 -2.40 21.02 2.83
N ASN A 206 -2.55 22.34 2.62
CA ASN A 206 -3.41 22.90 1.58
C ASN A 206 -2.89 22.56 0.18
N ASP A 207 -1.59 22.68 -0.07
CA ASP A 207 -1.00 22.29 -1.35
C ASP A 207 -1.20 20.77 -1.63
N ILE A 208 -1.13 19.94 -0.58
CA ILE A 208 -1.43 18.51 -0.69
C ILE A 208 -2.89 18.31 -1.09
N ASP A 209 -3.84 18.98 -0.41
CA ASP A 209 -5.27 18.86 -0.69
C ASP A 209 -5.61 19.36 -2.11
N GLU A 210 -5.12 20.53 -2.51
CA GLU A 210 -5.35 21.10 -3.85
C GLU A 210 -4.88 20.15 -4.97
N LEU A 211 -3.70 19.55 -4.79
CA LEU A 211 -3.17 18.61 -5.78
C LEU A 211 -3.82 17.23 -5.72
N ALA A 212 -4.26 16.77 -4.55
CA ALA A 212 -5.07 15.56 -4.43
C ALA A 212 -6.38 15.72 -5.23
N GLN A 213 -7.08 16.85 -5.07
CA GLN A 213 -8.28 17.16 -5.84
C GLN A 213 -7.99 17.21 -7.36
N LEU A 214 -6.87 17.81 -7.77
CA LEU A 214 -6.47 17.88 -9.17
C LEU A 214 -6.20 16.49 -9.78
N GLN A 215 -5.62 15.58 -8.98
CA GLN A 215 -5.33 14.20 -9.37
C GLN A 215 -6.53 13.25 -9.17
N LEU A 216 -7.66 13.77 -8.69
CA LEU A 216 -8.88 13.01 -8.36
C LEU A 216 -8.65 11.98 -7.23
N ILE A 217 -7.63 12.19 -6.39
CA ILE A 217 -7.39 11.39 -5.19
C ILE A 217 -8.44 11.79 -4.16
N PRO A 218 -9.25 10.85 -3.64
CA PRO A 218 -10.35 11.14 -2.72
C PRO A 218 -9.83 11.32 -1.28
N ALA A 219 -8.92 12.30 -1.07
CA ALA A 219 -8.40 12.61 0.26
C ALA A 219 -9.46 13.32 1.12
N ASP A 220 -9.55 12.91 2.38
CA ASP A 220 -10.27 13.61 3.44
C ASP A 220 -9.29 14.53 4.19
N GLY A 221 -9.73 15.17 5.25
CA GLY A 221 -8.91 16.09 6.00
C GLY A 221 -7.64 15.46 6.60
N ALA A 222 -6.70 16.32 7.00
CA ALA A 222 -5.49 15.91 7.70
C ALA A 222 -5.70 15.92 9.22
N VAL A 223 -5.01 15.03 9.92
CA VAL A 223 -4.96 14.93 11.38
C VAL A 223 -3.51 15.14 11.83
N ALA A 224 -3.32 15.91 12.91
CA ALA A 224 -2.03 15.99 13.61
C ALA A 224 -1.90 14.80 14.56
N GLU A 225 -0.84 14.04 14.39
CA GLU A 225 -0.59 12.79 15.11
C GLU A 225 0.25 12.97 16.39
N ALA A 226 0.59 11.84 17.03
CA ALA A 226 1.18 11.81 18.36
C ALA A 226 2.56 12.46 18.46
N SER A 227 3.27 12.65 17.36
CA SER A 227 4.66 13.10 17.37
C SER A 227 4.89 14.39 16.58
N PRO A 228 5.92 15.17 16.90
CA PRO A 228 6.24 16.39 16.17
C PRO A 228 6.44 16.15 14.69
N GLY A 229 5.73 16.89 13.84
CA GLY A 229 5.77 16.75 12.39
C GLY A 229 5.07 15.51 11.84
N GLN A 230 4.34 14.76 12.68
CA GLN A 230 3.57 13.60 12.25
C GLN A 230 2.12 14.00 11.90
N PHE A 231 1.67 13.53 10.75
CA PHE A 231 0.31 13.76 10.23
C PHE A 231 -0.26 12.48 9.66
N GLU A 232 -1.59 12.43 9.61
CA GLU A 232 -2.37 11.40 8.93
C GLU A 232 -3.27 12.04 7.88
N ILE A 233 -3.41 11.40 6.73
CA ILE A 233 -4.42 11.74 5.72
C ILE A 233 -5.21 10.48 5.41
N ASN A 234 -6.53 10.61 5.47
CA ASN A 234 -7.49 9.56 5.20
C ASN A 234 -7.98 9.64 3.77
N LEU A 235 -8.17 8.50 3.13
CA LEU A 235 -8.86 8.40 1.83
C LEU A 235 -10.32 7.98 2.05
N TYR A 236 -11.24 8.58 1.30
CA TYR A 236 -12.64 8.15 1.32
C TYR A 236 -12.77 6.69 0.86
N HIS A 237 -13.77 6.01 1.39
CA HIS A 237 -14.04 4.63 1.06
C HIS A 237 -14.53 4.47 -0.40
N THR A 238 -14.10 3.38 -1.04
CA THR A 238 -14.48 3.00 -2.41
C THR A 238 -14.69 1.49 -2.53
N ASP A 239 -15.52 1.07 -3.46
CA ASP A 239 -15.70 -0.33 -3.86
C ASP A 239 -14.71 -0.78 -4.95
N ASN A 240 -13.91 0.15 -5.48
CA ASN A 240 -12.81 -0.13 -6.38
C ASN A 240 -11.49 -0.31 -5.59
N VAL A 241 -11.24 -1.54 -5.17
CA VAL A 241 -10.09 -1.87 -4.31
C VAL A 241 -8.74 -1.55 -4.95
N LEU A 242 -8.64 -1.68 -6.27
CA LEU A 242 -7.40 -1.34 -6.99
C LEU A 242 -7.17 0.17 -7.00
N GLU A 243 -8.21 0.95 -7.24
CA GLU A 243 -8.17 2.41 -7.21
C GLU A 243 -7.79 2.93 -5.81
N ALA A 244 -8.33 2.33 -4.73
CA ALA A 244 -7.93 2.68 -3.37
C ALA A 244 -6.41 2.55 -3.14
N CYS A 245 -5.78 1.51 -3.71
CA CYS A 245 -4.33 1.31 -3.63
C CYS A 245 -3.57 2.24 -4.59
N ASP A 246 -4.09 2.47 -5.80
CA ASP A 246 -3.56 3.42 -6.78
C ASP A 246 -3.48 4.83 -6.14
N ASP A 247 -4.56 5.26 -5.49
CA ASP A 247 -4.70 6.56 -4.81
C ASP A 247 -3.78 6.68 -3.60
N ALA A 248 -3.66 5.63 -2.79
CA ALA A 248 -2.75 5.61 -1.65
C ALA A 248 -1.29 5.83 -2.08
N LEU A 249 -0.85 5.19 -3.18
CA LEU A 249 0.50 5.38 -3.72
C LEU A 249 0.67 6.76 -4.36
N ALA A 250 -0.34 7.25 -5.07
CA ALA A 250 -0.33 8.58 -5.64
C ALA A 250 -0.25 9.65 -4.53
N LEU A 251 -1.00 9.48 -3.44
CA LEU A 251 -0.93 10.35 -2.25
C LEU A 251 0.46 10.33 -1.62
N LYS A 252 1.09 9.15 -1.43
CA LYS A 252 2.46 9.07 -0.91
C LYS A 252 3.45 9.88 -1.78
N ARG A 253 3.33 9.78 -3.10
CA ARG A 253 4.18 10.55 -4.04
C ARG A 253 3.90 12.04 -3.94
N LEU A 254 2.64 12.43 -3.91
CA LEU A 254 2.18 13.81 -3.82
C LEU A 254 2.68 14.48 -2.54
N VAL A 255 2.52 13.85 -1.38
CA VAL A 255 3.00 14.33 -0.08
C VAL A 255 4.51 14.58 -0.11
N ARG A 256 5.31 13.66 -0.67
CA ARG A 256 6.78 13.86 -0.81
C ARG A 256 7.11 15.07 -1.68
N LEU A 257 6.45 15.22 -2.83
CA LEU A 257 6.70 16.35 -3.74
C LEU A 257 6.32 17.70 -3.12
N MET A 258 5.22 17.74 -2.36
CA MET A 258 4.81 18.98 -1.68
C MET A 258 5.73 19.32 -0.51
N ALA A 259 6.15 18.33 0.26
CA ALA A 259 7.18 18.55 1.28
C ALA A 259 8.47 19.16 0.68
N GLU A 260 8.93 18.63 -0.46
CA GLU A 260 10.09 19.16 -1.18
C GLU A 260 9.88 20.60 -1.67
N LYS A 261 8.70 20.92 -2.20
CA LYS A 261 8.32 22.28 -2.61
C LYS A 261 8.43 23.27 -1.44
N HIS A 262 8.04 22.83 -0.24
CA HIS A 262 8.12 23.60 1.00
C HIS A 262 9.45 23.45 1.75
N LYS A 263 10.50 22.93 1.10
CA LYS A 263 11.86 22.76 1.65
C LYS A 263 11.94 21.81 2.84
N MET A 264 11.06 20.85 2.89
CA MET A 264 11.01 19.75 3.86
C MET A 264 11.23 18.41 3.15
N HIS A 265 11.40 17.35 3.91
CA HIS A 265 11.21 15.97 3.44
C HIS A 265 9.93 15.41 4.04
N ALA A 266 9.29 14.48 3.35
CA ALA A 266 8.25 13.63 3.91
C ALA A 266 8.71 12.17 3.87
N THR A 267 8.45 11.43 4.95
CA THR A 267 8.76 10.01 5.03
C THR A 267 7.57 9.19 5.49
N PHE A 268 7.43 8.03 4.86
CA PHE A 268 6.52 6.96 5.24
C PHE A 268 7.26 5.79 5.92
N MET A 269 8.47 6.01 6.42
CA MET A 269 9.17 5.01 7.24
C MET A 269 8.28 4.61 8.42
N ALA A 270 8.24 3.30 8.71
CA ALA A 270 7.44 2.81 9.84
C ALA A 270 7.93 3.36 11.19
N LYS A 271 9.23 3.63 11.33
CA LYS A 271 9.83 4.14 12.57
C LYS A 271 11.02 5.07 12.28
N PRO A 272 10.78 6.36 11.96
CA PRO A 272 11.86 7.30 11.65
C PRO A 272 12.65 7.76 12.89
N TYR A 273 12.04 7.74 14.08
CA TYR A 273 12.63 8.14 15.35
C TYR A 273 12.54 7.03 16.38
N GLU A 274 13.55 6.89 17.22
CA GLU A 274 13.60 5.86 18.25
C GLU A 274 12.51 6.07 19.32
N GLU A 275 12.33 7.30 19.81
CA GLU A 275 11.45 7.62 20.93
C GLU A 275 10.03 8.07 20.53
N HIS A 276 9.79 8.38 19.25
CA HIS A 276 8.50 8.86 18.78
C HIS A 276 7.62 7.73 18.24
N ALA A 277 6.35 8.00 18.03
CA ALA A 277 5.42 7.04 17.43
C ALA A 277 5.89 6.58 16.04
N GLY A 278 5.57 5.35 15.67
CA GLY A 278 5.72 4.86 14.30
C GLY A 278 4.59 5.37 13.40
N SER A 279 4.76 5.20 12.09
CA SER A 279 3.72 5.52 11.10
C SER A 279 3.05 4.24 10.59
N GLY A 280 1.73 4.18 10.73
CA GLY A 280 0.87 3.10 10.27
C GLY A 280 0.20 3.38 8.95
N MET A 281 -0.30 2.31 8.34
CA MET A 281 -1.28 2.34 7.26
C MET A 281 -2.45 1.47 7.71
N HIS A 282 -3.55 2.11 8.13
CA HIS A 282 -4.74 1.38 8.54
C HIS A 282 -5.65 1.16 7.33
N ILE A 283 -6.22 -0.04 7.26
CA ILE A 283 -7.15 -0.41 6.19
C ILE A 283 -8.51 -0.71 6.80
N HIS A 284 -9.51 0.08 6.42
CA HIS A 284 -10.90 -0.20 6.75
C HIS A 284 -11.54 -1.06 5.67
N ILE A 285 -12.24 -2.09 6.08
CA ILE A 285 -12.91 -3.03 5.16
C ILE A 285 -14.33 -3.27 5.66
N SER A 286 -15.30 -2.95 4.83
CA SER A 286 -16.65 -3.49 4.92
C SER A 286 -16.91 -4.44 3.76
N MET A 287 -18.00 -5.21 3.81
CA MET A 287 -18.34 -6.18 2.79
C MET A 287 -19.80 -6.01 2.38
N GLN A 288 -20.06 -5.89 1.10
CA GLN A 288 -21.39 -5.79 0.54
C GLN A 288 -21.75 -7.04 -0.26
N ASN A 289 -23.04 -7.33 -0.35
CA ASN A 289 -23.58 -8.28 -1.30
C ASN A 289 -23.86 -7.62 -2.66
N ASN A 290 -24.39 -8.39 -3.62
CA ASN A 290 -24.74 -7.90 -4.97
C ASN A 290 -25.91 -6.89 -4.99
N ARG A 291 -26.51 -6.57 -3.84
CA ARG A 291 -27.54 -5.52 -3.70
C ARG A 291 -26.98 -4.23 -3.07
N GLY A 292 -25.67 -4.21 -2.76
CA GLY A 292 -25.03 -3.10 -2.06
C GLY A 292 -25.34 -3.06 -0.55
N GLU A 293 -25.88 -4.12 0.03
CA GLU A 293 -26.16 -4.21 1.46
C GLU A 293 -24.93 -4.68 2.22
N ASN A 294 -24.57 -4.01 3.33
CA ASN A 294 -23.50 -4.45 4.20
C ASN A 294 -23.88 -5.78 4.85
N VAL A 295 -23.01 -6.80 4.74
CA VAL A 295 -23.24 -8.16 5.23
C VAL A 295 -22.37 -8.54 6.42
N LEU A 296 -21.64 -7.59 7.01
CA LEU A 296 -20.84 -7.81 8.21
C LEU A 296 -21.66 -7.76 9.50
N SER A 297 -22.86 -7.17 9.48
CA SER A 297 -23.82 -7.21 10.59
C SER A 297 -25.12 -7.91 10.18
N ASP A 298 -25.82 -8.47 11.14
CA ASP A 298 -27.16 -9.01 10.97
C ASP A 298 -28.27 -7.92 11.04
N ALA A 299 -29.53 -8.34 11.08
CA ALA A 299 -30.68 -7.42 11.11
C ALA A 299 -30.77 -6.63 12.43
N GLU A 300 -30.26 -7.17 13.50
CA GLU A 300 -30.22 -6.63 14.84
C GLU A 300 -29.02 -5.71 15.06
N GLY A 301 -28.03 -5.71 14.12
CA GLY A 301 -26.80 -4.93 14.18
C GLY A 301 -25.63 -5.65 14.86
N GLU A 302 -25.83 -6.94 15.18
CA GLU A 302 -24.78 -7.79 15.75
C GLU A 302 -23.85 -8.36 14.68
N ASP A 303 -22.69 -8.88 15.10
CA ASP A 303 -21.70 -9.48 14.22
C ASP A 303 -22.23 -10.68 13.44
N SER A 304 -22.19 -10.58 12.13
CA SER A 304 -22.65 -11.66 11.27
C SER A 304 -21.71 -12.89 11.32
N PRO A 305 -22.21 -14.10 11.01
CA PRO A 305 -21.34 -15.27 10.84
C PRO A 305 -20.25 -15.08 9.78
N LEU A 306 -20.49 -14.23 8.77
CA LEU A 306 -19.51 -13.90 7.75
C LEU A 306 -18.35 -13.10 8.36
N LEU A 307 -18.63 -12.06 9.15
CA LEU A 307 -17.61 -11.28 9.82
C LEU A 307 -16.72 -12.17 10.71
N LYS A 308 -17.32 -13.08 11.48
CA LYS A 308 -16.56 -13.99 12.35
C LYS A 308 -15.63 -14.91 11.57
N LYS A 309 -16.05 -15.42 10.42
CA LYS A 309 -15.18 -16.18 9.51
C LYS A 309 -14.04 -15.33 8.95
N MET A 310 -14.33 -14.10 8.52
CA MET A 310 -13.32 -13.18 8.02
C MET A 310 -12.26 -12.86 9.09
N LEU A 311 -12.69 -12.55 10.31
CA LEU A 311 -11.80 -12.30 11.46
C LEU A 311 -10.89 -13.52 11.74
N ALA A 312 -11.48 -14.71 11.82
CA ALA A 312 -10.73 -15.94 12.10
C ALA A 312 -9.63 -16.18 11.05
N GLY A 313 -9.94 -16.03 9.77
CA GLY A 313 -8.95 -16.26 8.71
C GLY A 313 -7.89 -15.16 8.63
N MET A 314 -8.25 -13.88 8.86
CA MET A 314 -7.28 -12.80 8.94
C MET A 314 -6.32 -12.98 10.11
N ILE A 315 -6.81 -13.40 11.27
CA ILE A 315 -6.00 -13.68 12.47
C ILE A 315 -5.03 -14.84 12.21
N ASP A 316 -5.51 -15.92 11.63
CA ASP A 316 -4.70 -17.13 11.38
C ASP A 316 -3.54 -16.88 10.42
N LEU A 317 -3.77 -16.12 9.34
CA LEU A 317 -2.71 -15.80 8.37
C LEU A 317 -1.89 -14.54 8.71
N MET A 318 -2.26 -13.78 9.74
CA MET A 318 -1.61 -12.50 10.04
C MET A 318 -0.11 -12.64 10.35
N PRO A 319 0.37 -13.58 11.20
CA PRO A 319 1.81 -13.72 11.47
C PRO A 319 2.61 -14.02 10.20
N SER A 320 2.16 -14.94 9.37
CA SER A 320 2.81 -15.27 8.10
C SER A 320 2.72 -14.14 7.06
N SER A 321 1.80 -13.20 7.24
CA SER A 321 1.66 -12.00 6.39
C SER A 321 2.57 -10.86 6.81
N MET A 322 3.28 -10.96 7.94
CA MET A 322 4.10 -9.87 8.48
C MET A 322 5.20 -9.41 7.52
N ALA A 323 5.73 -10.29 6.67
CA ALA A 323 6.69 -9.90 5.63
C ALA A 323 6.09 -8.87 4.64
N LEU A 324 4.77 -8.87 4.41
CA LEU A 324 4.06 -7.91 3.55
C LEU A 324 3.63 -6.66 4.33
N LEU A 325 3.26 -6.82 5.61
CA LEU A 325 2.75 -5.76 6.48
C LEU A 325 3.85 -4.90 7.09
N ALA A 326 5.03 -5.49 7.27
CA ALA A 326 6.25 -4.90 7.83
C ALA A 326 7.45 -5.27 6.94
N PRO A 327 7.57 -4.68 5.73
CA PRO A 327 8.43 -5.20 4.67
C PRO A 327 9.93 -4.94 4.86
N ASN A 328 10.32 -4.11 5.83
CA ASN A 328 11.70 -3.65 6.00
C ASN A 328 12.21 -3.91 7.42
N VAL A 329 13.54 -3.96 7.61
CA VAL A 329 14.15 -4.05 8.95
C VAL A 329 13.63 -2.95 9.89
N ASN A 330 13.45 -1.73 9.36
CA ASN A 330 12.92 -0.60 10.13
C ASN A 330 11.48 -0.83 10.60
N SER A 331 10.66 -1.54 9.84
CA SER A 331 9.25 -1.80 10.17
C SER A 331 9.08 -2.50 11.50
N TYR A 332 9.98 -3.44 11.84
CA TYR A 332 9.95 -4.21 13.09
C TYR A 332 10.28 -3.37 14.34
N ARG A 333 10.92 -2.20 14.17
CA ARG A 333 11.14 -1.25 15.27
C ARG A 333 9.86 -0.55 15.74
N ARG A 334 8.77 -0.66 14.97
CA ARG A 334 7.45 -0.13 15.32
C ARG A 334 6.77 -1.00 16.39
N PHE A 335 7.02 -2.32 16.40
CA PHE A 335 6.38 -3.29 17.30
C PHE A 335 7.13 -3.38 18.64
N GLN A 336 7.08 -2.29 19.41
CA GLN A 336 7.75 -2.21 20.71
C GLN A 336 6.73 -1.98 21.85
N PRO A 337 7.01 -2.46 23.07
CA PRO A 337 6.18 -2.17 24.22
C PRO A 337 6.01 -0.66 24.45
N GLY A 338 4.79 -0.23 24.81
CA GLY A 338 4.49 1.17 25.06
C GLY A 338 4.12 2.00 23.81
N MET A 339 4.27 1.44 22.62
CA MET A 339 3.71 2.01 21.38
C MET A 339 2.28 1.51 21.21
N TYR A 340 1.38 2.34 20.67
CA TYR A 340 -0.02 1.95 20.40
C TYR A 340 -0.13 1.10 19.12
N VAL A 341 0.69 0.04 19.04
CA VAL A 341 0.77 -0.88 17.91
C VAL A 341 0.57 -2.30 18.43
N PRO A 342 -0.37 -3.08 17.87
CA PRO A 342 -0.56 -4.46 18.28
C PRO A 342 0.68 -5.31 17.97
N THR A 343 1.07 -6.16 18.91
CA THR A 343 2.22 -7.06 18.79
C THR A 343 1.82 -8.52 18.56
N GLN A 344 0.54 -8.76 18.43
CA GLN A 344 -0.05 -10.09 18.22
C GLN A 344 -1.35 -10.01 17.45
N ALA A 345 -1.73 -11.09 16.78
CA ALA A 345 -3.00 -11.22 16.09
C ALA A 345 -4.15 -11.28 17.13
N SER A 346 -4.99 -10.26 17.12
CA SER A 346 -6.07 -10.08 18.09
C SER A 346 -7.19 -9.24 17.48
N TRP A 347 -8.38 -9.29 18.07
CA TRP A 347 -9.53 -8.50 17.62
C TRP A 347 -10.37 -8.00 18.80
N GLY A 348 -11.15 -6.96 18.57
CA GLY A 348 -12.10 -6.45 19.56
C GLY A 348 -12.91 -5.24 19.06
N HIS A 349 -14.06 -5.01 19.72
CA HIS A 349 -14.92 -3.86 19.46
C HIS A 349 -14.34 -2.61 20.11
N ASN A 350 -14.31 -1.54 19.31
CA ASN A 350 -13.88 -0.21 19.73
C ASN A 350 -12.57 -0.17 20.55
N ASN A 351 -11.68 -1.11 20.31
CA ASN A 351 -10.42 -1.29 21.03
C ASN A 351 -9.23 -0.94 20.11
N ARG A 352 -8.50 0.14 20.41
CA ARG A 352 -7.34 0.58 19.62
C ARG A 352 -6.04 -0.20 19.89
N THR A 353 -6.06 -1.15 20.86
CA THR A 353 -4.90 -1.94 21.23
C THR A 353 -4.82 -3.30 20.52
N VAL A 354 -5.82 -3.63 19.69
CA VAL A 354 -5.90 -4.90 18.95
C VAL A 354 -5.52 -4.73 17.46
N ALA A 355 -5.19 -5.85 16.82
CA ALA A 355 -4.81 -5.87 15.41
C ALA A 355 -5.99 -5.65 14.45
N LEU A 356 -7.16 -6.24 14.78
CA LEU A 356 -8.41 -6.07 14.06
C LEU A 356 -9.44 -5.39 14.96
N ARG A 357 -9.69 -4.13 14.71
CA ARG A 357 -10.68 -3.35 15.46
C ARG A 357 -12.00 -3.30 14.70
N ILE A 358 -13.12 -3.51 15.41
CA ILE A 358 -14.44 -3.20 14.89
C ILE A 358 -14.83 -1.83 15.47
N PRO A 359 -14.75 -0.73 14.70
CA PRO A 359 -15.08 0.61 15.18
C PRO A 359 -16.57 0.72 15.54
N CYS A 360 -16.89 1.64 16.46
CA CYS A 360 -18.29 2.02 16.70
C CYS A 360 -18.94 2.51 15.39
N GLY A 361 -20.17 2.11 15.17
CA GLY A 361 -20.93 2.51 14.00
C GLY A 361 -22.31 1.86 14.00
N ASP A 362 -23.16 2.33 13.10
CA ASP A 362 -24.42 1.66 12.83
C ASP A 362 -24.21 0.46 11.90
N ARG A 363 -25.24 -0.29 11.66
CA ARG A 363 -25.27 -1.47 10.80
C ARG A 363 -24.73 -1.19 9.38
N HIS A 364 -24.94 0.01 8.83
CA HIS A 364 -24.48 0.35 7.48
C HIS A 364 -22.97 0.63 7.44
N ASN A 365 -22.42 1.09 8.56
CA ASN A 365 -21.01 1.42 8.74
C ASN A 365 -20.20 0.30 9.41
N HIS A 366 -20.78 -0.89 9.58
CA HIS A 366 -20.10 -2.02 10.20
C HIS A 366 -18.89 -2.47 9.37
N ARG A 367 -17.69 -2.45 9.96
CA ARG A 367 -16.43 -2.67 9.26
C ARG A 367 -15.34 -3.17 10.19
N VAL A 368 -14.29 -3.70 9.62
CA VAL A 368 -13.04 -4.03 10.32
C VAL A 368 -11.99 -3.00 9.95
N GLU A 369 -11.26 -2.51 10.93
CA GLU A 369 -10.04 -1.72 10.77
C GLU A 369 -8.84 -2.63 11.02
N TYR A 370 -8.04 -2.86 9.97
CA TYR A 370 -6.80 -3.64 10.01
C TYR A 370 -5.63 -2.71 10.33
N ARG A 371 -4.98 -2.86 11.52
CA ARG A 371 -4.12 -1.86 12.14
C ARG A 371 -2.61 -2.19 12.12
N VAL A 372 -2.23 -3.33 11.57
CA VAL A 372 -0.86 -3.86 11.71
C VAL A 372 0.13 -3.25 10.72
N ALA A 373 -0.30 -2.97 9.49
CA ALA A 373 0.59 -2.54 8.43
C ALA A 373 1.30 -1.21 8.73
N GLY A 374 2.58 -1.14 8.39
CA GLY A 374 3.35 0.10 8.41
C GLY A 374 3.03 0.98 7.20
N ALA A 375 3.21 2.30 7.36
CA ALA A 375 3.06 3.23 6.26
C ALA A 375 4.08 3.01 5.11
N ASP A 376 5.17 2.30 5.37
CA ASP A 376 6.18 1.90 4.40
C ASP A 376 5.77 0.71 3.53
N ALA A 377 4.73 -0.03 3.93
CA ALA A 377 4.25 -1.18 3.18
C ALA A 377 3.59 -0.79 1.83
N ASN A 378 3.61 -1.73 0.89
CA ASN A 378 2.93 -1.60 -0.39
C ASN A 378 1.42 -1.85 -0.20
N PRO A 379 0.52 -0.88 -0.44
CA PRO A 379 -0.91 -1.02 -0.18
C PRO A 379 -1.58 -2.17 -0.96
N TYR A 380 -1.12 -2.48 -2.17
CA TYR A 380 -1.64 -3.66 -2.89
C TYR A 380 -1.33 -4.96 -2.16
N LEU A 381 -0.12 -5.09 -1.60
CA LEU A 381 0.31 -6.30 -0.91
C LEU A 381 -0.33 -6.42 0.47
N VAL A 382 -0.52 -5.30 1.17
CA VAL A 382 -1.28 -5.27 2.42
C VAL A 382 -2.72 -5.71 2.17
N MET A 383 -3.38 -5.14 1.17
CA MET A 383 -4.75 -5.51 0.80
C MET A 383 -4.84 -6.97 0.32
N ALA A 384 -3.82 -7.46 -0.40
CA ALA A 384 -3.75 -8.86 -0.82
C ALA A 384 -3.61 -9.81 0.38
N ALA A 385 -2.81 -9.47 1.39
CA ALA A 385 -2.70 -10.24 2.64
C ALA A 385 -4.05 -10.30 3.38
N ILE A 386 -4.75 -9.17 3.48
CA ILE A 386 -6.08 -9.09 4.08
C ILE A 386 -7.08 -9.98 3.32
N PHE A 387 -7.10 -9.90 2.00
CA PHE A 387 -8.03 -10.70 1.19
C PHE A 387 -7.68 -12.19 1.20
N ALA A 388 -6.39 -12.53 1.26
CA ALA A 388 -5.97 -13.91 1.50
C ALA A 388 -6.52 -14.44 2.84
N GLY A 389 -6.41 -13.65 3.91
CA GLY A 389 -6.98 -13.96 5.21
C GLY A 389 -8.50 -14.12 5.16
N ILE A 390 -9.23 -13.22 4.51
CA ILE A 390 -10.68 -13.32 4.33
C ILE A 390 -11.05 -14.59 3.58
N LEU A 391 -10.42 -14.87 2.44
CA LEU A 391 -10.66 -16.07 1.64
C LEU A 391 -10.35 -17.34 2.44
N HIS A 392 -9.27 -17.32 3.23
CA HIS A 392 -8.88 -18.41 4.10
C HIS A 392 -9.95 -18.73 5.14
N GLY A 393 -10.50 -17.72 5.81
CA GLY A 393 -11.60 -17.89 6.76
C GLY A 393 -12.91 -18.35 6.13
N LEU A 394 -13.13 -18.03 4.84
CA LEU A 394 -14.30 -18.51 4.10
C LEU A 394 -14.15 -19.95 3.62
N ASP A 395 -12.94 -20.37 3.29
CA ASP A 395 -12.64 -21.71 2.75
C ASP A 395 -12.47 -22.77 3.85
N ASN A 396 -12.27 -22.34 5.10
CA ASN A 396 -11.97 -23.23 6.22
C ASN A 396 -12.89 -22.94 7.43
N GLU A 397 -13.16 -23.97 8.23
CA GLU A 397 -13.90 -23.82 9.48
C GLU A 397 -12.92 -23.52 10.63
N LEU A 398 -12.41 -22.28 10.66
CA LEU A 398 -11.47 -21.83 11.66
C LEU A 398 -12.21 -21.36 12.92
N PRO A 399 -11.71 -21.72 14.12
CA PRO A 399 -12.22 -21.16 15.36
C PRO A 399 -11.80 -19.69 15.47
N LEU A 400 -12.76 -18.79 15.73
CA LEU A 400 -12.43 -17.43 16.10
C LEU A 400 -11.99 -17.43 17.59
N GLN A 401 -10.84 -16.83 17.86
CA GLN A 401 -10.40 -16.59 19.25
C GLN A 401 -11.35 -15.64 19.98
N GLU A 402 -11.29 -15.63 21.30
CA GLU A 402 -12.10 -14.74 22.12
C GLU A 402 -11.76 -13.26 21.84
N GLU A 403 -12.77 -12.41 21.95
CA GLU A 403 -12.60 -10.97 21.84
C GLU A 403 -11.70 -10.44 22.97
N VAL A 404 -10.84 -9.51 22.64
CA VAL A 404 -9.98 -8.84 23.65
C VAL A 404 -10.77 -7.76 24.38
N GLU A 405 -10.96 -7.97 25.66
CA GLU A 405 -11.47 -6.95 26.58
C GLU A 405 -10.32 -6.24 27.30
N GLY A 406 -10.35 -4.91 27.33
CA GLY A 406 -9.30 -4.10 27.96
C GLY A 406 -8.04 -3.94 27.11
N ASN A 407 -6.84 -3.96 27.71
CA ASN A 407 -5.58 -3.70 27.04
C ASN A 407 -5.05 -4.96 26.32
N GLY A 408 -5.21 -5.01 24.99
CA GLY A 408 -4.75 -6.12 24.18
C GLY A 408 -3.22 -6.30 24.12
N LEU A 409 -2.45 -5.28 24.52
CA LEU A 409 -0.99 -5.38 24.58
C LEU A 409 -0.50 -6.20 25.79
N GLU A 410 -1.36 -6.44 26.77
CA GLU A 410 -1.06 -7.18 28.01
C GLU A 410 -1.60 -8.61 27.98
N GLN A 411 -2.35 -9.00 26.94
CA GLN A 411 -2.96 -10.31 26.83
C GLN A 411 -2.08 -11.26 26.00
N GLU A 412 -2.20 -12.56 26.25
CA GLU A 412 -1.57 -13.59 25.42
C GLU A 412 -2.39 -13.83 24.15
N GLY A 413 -1.73 -13.86 23.00
CA GLY A 413 -2.31 -14.13 21.70
C GLY A 413 -1.31 -14.78 20.76
N LEU A 414 -1.61 -14.85 19.47
CA LEU A 414 -0.69 -15.35 18.45
C LEU A 414 0.34 -14.26 18.13
N PRO A 415 1.60 -14.38 18.61
CA PRO A 415 2.59 -13.31 18.50
C PRO A 415 3.03 -13.11 17.06
N PHE A 416 3.43 -11.88 16.74
CA PHE A 416 4.06 -11.57 15.47
C PHE A 416 5.55 -11.93 15.50
N PRO A 417 6.16 -12.29 14.35
CA PRO A 417 7.60 -12.32 14.21
C PRO A 417 8.19 -10.96 14.61
N ILE A 418 9.24 -10.98 15.42
CA ILE A 418 9.90 -9.76 15.92
C ILE A 418 11.04 -9.28 15.04
N ARG A 419 11.42 -10.05 14.01
CA ARG A 419 12.48 -9.76 13.05
C ARG A 419 12.03 -10.04 11.63
N GLN A 420 12.59 -9.32 10.69
CA GLN A 420 12.30 -9.51 9.26
C GLN A 420 12.68 -10.92 8.80
N SER A 421 13.80 -11.49 9.28
CA SER A 421 14.22 -12.85 8.96
C SER A 421 13.16 -13.89 9.33
N ASP A 422 12.58 -13.76 10.53
CA ASP A 422 11.57 -14.69 11.03
C ASP A 422 10.29 -14.59 10.21
N ALA A 423 9.86 -13.34 9.91
CA ALA A 423 8.69 -13.08 9.08
C ALA A 423 8.84 -13.60 7.64
N LEU A 424 10.03 -13.46 7.04
CA LEU A 424 10.31 -14.02 5.71
C LEU A 424 10.28 -15.55 5.72
N GLY A 425 10.78 -16.18 6.79
CA GLY A 425 10.67 -17.63 6.98
C GLY A 425 9.21 -18.10 7.06
N GLU A 426 8.41 -17.48 7.95
CA GLU A 426 6.99 -17.81 8.07
C GLU A 426 6.20 -17.55 6.78
N PHE A 427 6.52 -16.48 6.06
CA PHE A 427 5.88 -16.13 4.78
C PHE A 427 6.10 -17.20 3.71
N ILE A 428 7.35 -17.64 3.51
CA ILE A 428 7.67 -18.60 2.44
C ILE A 428 7.29 -20.04 2.80
N GLU A 429 7.20 -20.38 4.08
CA GLU A 429 6.82 -21.71 4.54
C GLU A 429 5.30 -21.92 4.62
N ASN A 430 4.48 -20.83 4.67
CA ASN A 430 3.03 -20.95 4.80
C ASN A 430 2.36 -21.32 3.47
N ASP A 431 1.94 -22.57 3.34
CA ASP A 431 1.27 -23.12 2.14
C ASP A 431 -0.06 -22.41 1.82
N HIS A 432 -0.83 -22.02 2.83
CA HIS A 432 -2.09 -21.33 2.63
C HIS A 432 -1.88 -19.95 2.02
N LEU A 433 -0.94 -19.18 2.56
CA LEU A 433 -0.64 -17.86 2.04
C LEU A 433 -0.09 -17.93 0.61
N ARG A 434 0.84 -18.87 0.32
CA ARG A 434 1.36 -19.11 -1.02
C ARG A 434 0.27 -19.51 -2.02
N ARG A 435 -0.69 -20.31 -1.60
CA ARG A 435 -1.83 -20.70 -2.45
C ARG A 435 -2.66 -19.50 -2.89
N TYR A 436 -2.90 -18.52 -2.01
CA TYR A 436 -3.68 -17.33 -2.32
C TYR A 436 -2.87 -16.30 -3.12
N LEU A 437 -1.65 -16.02 -2.71
CA LEU A 437 -0.80 -15.01 -3.33
C LEU A 437 -0.11 -15.49 -4.63
N GLY A 438 0.05 -16.78 -4.82
CA GLY A 438 0.74 -17.41 -5.96
C GLY A 438 2.20 -17.73 -5.66
N GLU A 439 2.62 -18.95 -6.01
CA GLU A 439 3.96 -19.48 -5.74
C GLU A 439 5.07 -18.58 -6.32
N ARG A 440 4.92 -18.17 -7.58
CA ARG A 440 5.91 -17.34 -8.27
C ARG A 440 6.06 -15.97 -7.61
N PHE A 441 4.95 -15.31 -7.28
CA PHE A 441 4.98 -14.04 -6.54
C PHE A 441 5.70 -14.20 -5.19
N CYS A 442 5.34 -15.22 -4.40
CA CYS A 442 5.95 -15.44 -3.08
C CYS A 442 7.46 -15.69 -3.19
N HIS A 443 7.91 -16.46 -4.20
CA HIS A 443 9.33 -16.68 -4.46
C HIS A 443 10.06 -15.36 -4.79
N VAL A 444 9.56 -14.60 -5.75
CA VAL A 444 10.16 -13.32 -6.18
C VAL A 444 10.22 -12.32 -5.02
N TYR A 445 9.11 -12.17 -4.30
CA TYR A 445 9.04 -11.26 -3.15
C TYR A 445 10.02 -11.66 -2.05
N HIS A 446 10.04 -12.95 -1.68
CA HIS A 446 10.97 -13.47 -0.69
C HIS A 446 12.42 -13.26 -1.09
N ALA A 447 12.79 -13.57 -2.34
CA ALA A 447 14.15 -13.39 -2.83
C ALA A 447 14.60 -11.92 -2.73
N CYS A 448 13.77 -10.98 -3.18
CA CYS A 448 14.08 -9.54 -3.11
C CYS A 448 14.24 -9.07 -1.65
N LYS A 449 13.30 -9.42 -0.77
CA LYS A 449 13.33 -8.98 0.61
C LYS A 449 14.43 -9.64 1.45
N ASN A 450 14.77 -10.88 1.14
CA ASN A 450 15.90 -11.57 1.78
C ASN A 450 17.24 -10.97 1.35
N ASP A 451 17.40 -10.61 0.07
CA ASP A 451 18.61 -9.94 -0.41
C ASP A 451 18.78 -8.54 0.24
N GLU A 452 17.71 -7.74 0.32
CA GLU A 452 17.71 -6.46 1.04
C GLU A 452 18.15 -6.63 2.52
N LEU A 453 17.62 -7.65 3.21
CA LEU A 453 17.98 -7.96 4.58
C LEU A 453 19.47 -8.32 4.70
N LEU A 454 19.97 -9.21 3.84
CA LEU A 454 21.38 -9.61 3.83
C LEU A 454 22.32 -8.45 3.51
N GLN A 455 21.93 -7.55 2.60
CA GLN A 455 22.69 -6.32 2.33
C GLN A 455 22.73 -5.42 3.57
N PHE A 456 21.60 -5.22 4.24
CA PHE A 456 21.50 -4.41 5.44
C PHE A 456 22.34 -4.98 6.61
N GLU A 457 22.30 -6.31 6.83
CA GLU A 457 23.04 -6.99 7.89
C GLU A 457 24.57 -6.99 7.68
N ARG A 458 25.04 -6.75 6.46
CA ARG A 458 26.48 -6.59 6.16
C ARG A 458 27.04 -5.21 6.54
N LEU A 459 26.16 -4.24 6.82
CA LEU A 459 26.59 -2.88 7.18
C LEU A 459 27.11 -2.87 8.60
N ILE A 460 28.32 -2.34 8.80
CA ILE A 460 28.90 -2.09 10.13
C ILE A 460 28.37 -0.74 10.61
N THR A 461 27.61 -0.75 11.70
CA THR A 461 26.99 0.45 12.25
C THR A 461 27.86 1.16 13.28
N GLU A 462 27.65 2.46 13.49
CA GLU A 462 28.34 3.21 14.56
C GLU A 462 28.09 2.57 15.92
N THR A 463 26.89 2.08 16.18
CA THR A 463 26.53 1.38 17.42
C THR A 463 27.37 0.12 17.64
N GLU A 464 27.61 -0.67 16.59
CA GLU A 464 28.51 -1.85 16.69
C GLU A 464 29.94 -1.43 17.05
N ILE A 465 30.42 -0.37 16.40
CA ILE A 465 31.75 0.16 16.70
C ILE A 465 31.83 0.63 18.14
N GLU A 466 30.88 1.42 18.61
CA GLU A 466 30.83 1.92 19.99
C GLU A 466 30.82 0.77 21.03
N TRP A 467 30.01 -0.25 20.80
CA TRP A 467 29.86 -1.35 21.76
C TRP A 467 31.03 -2.34 21.74
N MET A 468 31.57 -2.63 20.56
CA MET A 468 32.51 -3.74 20.37
C MET A 468 33.97 -3.32 20.31
N LEU A 469 34.27 -2.06 19.93
CA LEU A 469 35.64 -1.59 19.70
C LEU A 469 36.61 -1.85 20.90
N LYS A 470 36.09 -1.81 22.13
CA LYS A 470 36.89 -2.01 23.36
C LYS A 470 36.46 -3.25 24.17
N ASN A 471 35.37 -3.91 23.78
CA ASN A 471 34.73 -4.96 24.58
C ASN A 471 34.71 -6.34 23.90
N SER A 472 35.21 -6.43 22.66
CA SER A 472 35.33 -7.70 21.93
C SER A 472 36.77 -8.13 21.69
#